data_600c9c56b1d1296613bd5add04e5755f
#
_entry.id   600c9c56b1d1296613bd5add04e5755f
#
_cell.length_a   1.000
_cell.length_b   1.000
_cell.length_c   1.000
_cell.angle_alpha   90.00
_cell.angle_beta   90.00
_cell.angle_gamma   90.00
#
_symmetry.space_group_name_H-M   'P 1'
#
loop_
_entity.id
_entity.type
_entity.pdbx_description
1 polymer ?
#
loop_
_entity_poly.entity_id
_entity_poly.type
_entity_poly.pdbx_seq_one_letter_code
_entity_poly.pdbx_strand_id
1 'polypeptide(L)'
;MNLLASPIAVASVSFLLAAVTTTVLVPQVRRLGLRFGWTDLPDERKQHVTPMVRLGGIAMVLGFGTALAAVWSMGGFGLLAPAKDQLIWSTLAGSLCFFLIGLADDLFALSPWPRLAGQVAVACAVWSQGVRIGAIDLPWFTASAGPIALPDTLSLLATVVWLVGITNAINWLDGLDGLAAGVAGIAAVGLVSVSFSLHQVAAGFLAAALAGCCAGFLRHNFNPARIFMGDGGSYFLGFTLAAVSIVGPAKGLTTVSLLLPLLILSLPLADMSAVIMGRLREGRSPFYPDRRHLHHRLLRAGFSHRRTVLLIYVFTQWLAALALVVANAEMRFLWLALATAILVATVVISRRQLQHERALLNTNPCSTPVDPAALGEPRG
;
A
#
# COMPACT_ATOMS: atom_id res chain seq x y z
N MET A 1 -22.25 7.97 28.19
CA MET A 1 -21.33 6.87 27.80
C MET A 1 -20.29 7.46 26.88
N ASN A 2 -19.01 7.49 27.29
CA ASN A 2 -17.96 8.14 26.52
C ASN A 2 -17.67 7.25 25.30
N LEU A 3 -18.07 7.68 24.10
CA LEU A 3 -17.90 6.92 22.84
C LEU A 3 -16.44 6.50 22.59
N LEU A 4 -15.49 7.22 23.19
CA LEU A 4 -14.05 6.97 23.07
C LEU A 4 -13.48 6.16 24.26
N ALA A 5 -14.32 5.47 25.01
CA ALA A 5 -13.87 4.69 26.17
C ALA A 5 -13.15 3.38 25.79
N SER A 6 -13.20 2.96 24.52
CA SER A 6 -12.52 1.75 24.06
C SER A 6 -11.61 2.00 22.88
N PRO A 7 -10.45 1.30 22.80
CA PRO A 7 -9.54 1.39 21.65
C PRO A 7 -10.21 1.05 20.31
N ILE A 8 -11.13 0.10 20.30
CA ILE A 8 -11.87 -0.29 19.08
C ILE A 8 -12.77 0.85 18.62
N ALA A 9 -13.46 1.54 19.53
CA ALA A 9 -14.30 2.68 19.17
C ALA A 9 -13.46 3.83 18.58
N VAL A 10 -12.31 4.13 19.17
CA VAL A 10 -11.37 5.14 18.65
C VAL A 10 -10.86 4.77 17.25
N ALA A 11 -10.47 3.52 17.04
CA ALA A 11 -10.04 3.03 15.73
C ALA A 11 -11.17 3.13 14.68
N SER A 12 -12.41 2.77 15.08
CA SER A 12 -13.57 2.87 14.20
C SER A 12 -13.87 4.32 13.82
N VAL A 13 -13.77 5.25 14.76
CA VAL A 13 -13.93 6.68 14.50
C VAL A 13 -12.81 7.18 13.58
N SER A 14 -11.55 6.78 13.83
CA SER A 14 -10.41 7.12 12.96
C SER A 14 -10.64 6.65 11.52
N PHE A 15 -11.06 5.40 11.34
CA PHE A 15 -11.39 4.83 10.04
C PHE A 15 -12.50 5.63 9.33
N LEU A 16 -13.62 5.85 10.01
CA LEU A 16 -14.78 6.51 9.41
C LEU A 16 -14.47 7.96 9.04
N LEU A 17 -13.81 8.71 9.91
CA LEU A 17 -13.43 10.10 9.62
C LEU A 17 -12.46 10.17 8.44
N ALA A 18 -11.45 9.32 8.40
CA ALA A 18 -10.52 9.26 7.28
C ALA A 18 -11.23 8.89 5.97
N ALA A 19 -12.11 7.89 6.00
CA ALA A 19 -12.85 7.43 4.82
C ALA A 19 -13.78 8.52 4.28
N VAL A 20 -14.57 9.14 5.15
CA VAL A 20 -15.51 10.21 4.76
C VAL A 20 -14.76 11.42 4.23
N THR A 21 -13.74 11.90 4.96
CA THR A 21 -12.96 13.08 4.55
C THR A 21 -12.27 12.84 3.21
N THR A 22 -11.61 11.70 3.02
CA THR A 22 -10.98 11.35 1.74
C THR A 22 -12.01 11.27 0.62
N THR A 23 -13.15 10.59 0.85
CA THR A 23 -14.22 10.47 -0.17
C THR A 23 -14.74 11.84 -0.62
N VAL A 24 -14.92 12.77 0.32
CA VAL A 24 -15.43 14.12 0.05
C VAL A 24 -14.38 14.99 -0.65
N LEU A 25 -13.10 14.87 -0.25
CA LEU A 25 -12.03 15.71 -0.78
C LEU A 25 -11.57 15.29 -2.18
N VAL A 26 -11.62 14.00 -2.53
CA VAL A 26 -11.14 13.53 -3.85
C VAL A 26 -11.78 14.26 -5.03
N PRO A 27 -13.11 14.45 -5.11
CA PRO A 27 -13.72 15.21 -6.21
C PRO A 27 -13.28 16.67 -6.26
N GLN A 28 -12.98 17.27 -5.11
CA GLN A 28 -12.53 18.66 -5.00
C GLN A 28 -11.09 18.79 -5.52
N VAL A 29 -10.20 17.90 -5.08
CA VAL A 29 -8.81 17.83 -5.57
C VAL A 29 -8.80 17.59 -7.08
N ARG A 30 -9.67 16.70 -7.60
CA ARG A 30 -9.80 16.46 -9.04
C ARG A 30 -10.21 17.72 -9.78
N ARG A 31 -11.21 18.48 -9.29
CA ARG A 31 -11.66 19.74 -9.91
C ARG A 31 -10.54 20.79 -9.95
N LEU A 32 -9.80 20.92 -8.84
CA LEU A 32 -8.65 21.83 -8.76
C LEU A 32 -7.54 21.40 -9.75
N GLY A 33 -7.17 20.11 -9.78
CA GLY A 33 -6.18 19.61 -10.73
C GLY A 33 -6.54 19.86 -12.19
N LEU A 34 -7.81 19.66 -12.55
CA LEU A 34 -8.32 19.96 -13.91
C LEU A 34 -8.27 21.48 -14.20
N ARG A 35 -8.63 22.32 -13.21
CA ARG A 35 -8.62 23.79 -13.36
C ARG A 35 -7.22 24.35 -13.58
N PHE A 36 -6.23 23.80 -12.91
CA PHE A 36 -4.83 24.25 -12.99
C PHE A 36 -4.00 23.51 -14.05
N GLY A 37 -4.62 22.56 -14.77
CA GLY A 37 -3.91 21.78 -15.80
C GLY A 37 -2.92 20.76 -15.25
N TRP A 38 -3.00 20.40 -13.97
CA TRP A 38 -2.16 19.37 -13.34
C TRP A 38 -2.67 17.97 -13.69
N THR A 39 -2.53 17.64 -14.96
CA THR A 39 -3.06 16.40 -15.53
C THR A 39 -1.98 15.63 -16.26
N ASP A 40 -2.04 14.33 -16.13
CA ASP A 40 -1.28 13.39 -16.93
C ASP A 40 -1.99 13.21 -18.27
N LEU A 41 -1.32 13.62 -19.36
CA LEU A 41 -1.88 13.52 -20.70
C LEU A 41 -1.77 12.07 -21.22
N PRO A 42 -2.76 11.63 -22.02
CA PRO A 42 -2.67 10.35 -22.73
C PRO A 42 -1.42 10.31 -23.61
N ASP A 43 -0.71 9.18 -23.59
CA ASP A 43 0.42 8.86 -24.46
C ASP A 43 0.22 7.42 -24.95
N GLU A 44 0.78 7.04 -26.11
CA GLU A 44 0.69 5.67 -26.69
C GLU A 44 1.15 4.56 -25.72
N ARG A 45 1.93 4.91 -24.69
CA ARG A 45 2.41 3.98 -23.67
C ARG A 45 1.47 3.84 -22.48
N LYS A 46 0.46 4.72 -22.33
CA LYS A 46 -0.43 4.81 -21.17
C LYS A 46 -1.78 4.15 -21.46
N GLN A 47 -2.40 3.61 -20.41
CA GLN A 47 -3.66 2.86 -20.54
C GLN A 47 -4.92 3.76 -20.50
N HIS A 48 -4.78 5.06 -20.20
CA HIS A 48 -5.91 5.99 -20.13
C HIS A 48 -6.04 6.83 -21.41
N VAL A 49 -7.29 7.05 -21.83
CA VAL A 49 -7.64 7.77 -23.07
C VAL A 49 -8.00 9.25 -22.78
N THR A 50 -8.18 9.61 -21.52
CA THR A 50 -8.54 10.97 -21.07
C THR A 50 -7.48 11.52 -20.13
N PRO A 51 -7.28 12.88 -20.10
CA PRO A 51 -6.37 13.50 -19.13
C PRO A 51 -6.77 13.13 -17.69
N MET A 52 -5.82 12.62 -16.91
CA MET A 52 -6.04 12.16 -15.54
C MET A 52 -5.27 13.02 -14.54
N VAL A 53 -5.95 13.43 -13.47
CA VAL A 53 -5.30 14.14 -12.35
C VAL A 53 -4.55 13.15 -11.49
N ARG A 54 -3.25 13.41 -11.17
CA ARG A 54 -2.37 12.57 -10.34
C ARG A 54 -2.17 13.11 -8.92
N LEU A 55 -3.13 13.85 -8.38
CA LEU A 55 -3.01 14.53 -7.07
C LEU A 55 -3.90 13.90 -5.98
N GLY A 56 -4.39 12.68 -6.19
CA GLY A 56 -5.30 12.01 -5.24
C GLY A 56 -4.69 11.84 -3.85
N GLY A 57 -3.37 11.74 -3.76
CA GLY A 57 -2.63 11.68 -2.50
C GLY A 57 -2.91 12.87 -1.56
N ILE A 58 -3.20 14.07 -2.08
CA ILE A 58 -3.58 15.23 -1.26
C ILE A 58 -4.82 14.91 -0.40
N ALA A 59 -5.87 14.34 -1.01
CA ALA A 59 -7.08 13.98 -0.29
C ALA A 59 -6.85 12.90 0.77
N MET A 60 -5.93 11.96 0.49
CA MET A 60 -5.58 10.89 1.43
C MET A 60 -4.82 11.41 2.65
N VAL A 61 -3.81 12.25 2.44
CA VAL A 61 -3.03 12.87 3.53
C VAL A 61 -3.91 13.76 4.40
N LEU A 62 -4.78 14.56 3.80
CA LEU A 62 -5.74 15.38 4.54
C LEU A 62 -6.75 14.53 5.31
N GLY A 63 -7.25 13.44 4.72
CA GLY A 63 -8.14 12.50 5.40
C GLY A 63 -7.47 11.83 6.60
N PHE A 64 -6.22 11.40 6.45
CA PHE A 64 -5.43 10.81 7.53
C PHE A 64 -5.17 11.81 8.66
N GLY A 65 -4.65 12.99 8.32
CA GLY A 65 -4.33 14.02 9.30
C GLY A 65 -5.55 14.52 10.06
N THR A 66 -6.66 14.77 9.37
CA THR A 66 -7.93 15.21 10.01
C THR A 66 -8.51 14.15 10.92
N ALA A 67 -8.45 12.88 10.56
CA ALA A 67 -8.91 11.80 11.43
C ALA A 67 -8.10 11.70 12.72
N LEU A 68 -6.76 11.77 12.63
CA LEU A 68 -5.89 11.74 13.81
C LEU A 68 -6.07 12.98 14.68
N ALA A 69 -6.14 14.19 14.08
CA ALA A 69 -6.36 15.42 14.81
C ALA A 69 -7.73 15.44 15.53
N ALA A 70 -8.78 14.96 14.87
CA ALA A 70 -10.10 14.85 15.48
C ALA A 70 -10.10 13.88 16.68
N VAL A 71 -9.52 12.69 16.50
CA VAL A 71 -9.41 11.71 17.59
C VAL A 71 -8.59 12.28 18.76
N TRP A 72 -7.51 12.97 18.48
CA TRP A 72 -6.70 13.64 19.50
C TRP A 72 -7.50 14.71 20.23
N SER A 73 -8.20 15.61 19.52
CA SER A 73 -9.00 16.68 20.12
C SER A 73 -10.17 16.16 20.97
N MET A 74 -10.69 14.96 20.63
CA MET A 74 -11.73 14.28 21.42
C MET A 74 -11.18 13.50 22.62
N GLY A 75 -9.88 13.57 22.89
CA GLY A 75 -9.22 12.88 24.00
C GLY A 75 -8.95 11.40 23.77
N GLY A 76 -9.09 10.91 22.52
CA GLY A 76 -8.87 9.50 22.18
C GLY A 76 -7.45 9.01 22.44
N PHE A 77 -6.48 9.91 22.42
CA PHE A 77 -5.08 9.58 22.76
C PHE A 77 -4.85 9.40 24.27
N GLY A 78 -5.79 9.80 25.12
CA GLY A 78 -5.73 9.49 26.56
C GLY A 78 -5.71 8.00 26.90
N LEU A 79 -6.03 7.12 25.93
CA LEU A 79 -5.89 5.67 26.04
C LEU A 79 -4.43 5.19 25.83
N LEU A 80 -3.50 6.08 25.44
CA LEU A 80 -2.13 5.75 25.14
C LEU A 80 -1.22 6.10 26.32
N ALA A 81 -0.11 5.36 26.44
CA ALA A 81 0.98 5.81 27.32
C ALA A 81 1.64 7.08 26.75
N PRO A 82 2.08 8.06 27.57
CA PRO A 82 2.57 9.37 27.11
C PRO A 82 3.63 9.32 26.00
N ALA A 83 4.54 8.34 26.03
CA ALA A 83 5.57 8.15 25.01
C ALA A 83 5.02 7.71 23.64
N LYS A 84 3.75 7.28 23.56
CA LYS A 84 3.15 6.81 22.31
C LYS A 84 2.59 7.92 21.46
N ASP A 85 2.22 9.05 22.04
CA ASP A 85 1.74 10.22 21.31
C ASP A 85 2.84 10.74 20.37
N GLN A 86 4.09 10.80 20.84
CA GLN A 86 5.22 11.21 20.01
C GLN A 86 5.39 10.32 18.78
N LEU A 87 5.20 9.01 18.91
CA LEU A 87 5.31 8.07 17.77
C LEU A 87 4.23 8.31 16.72
N ILE A 88 3.00 8.67 17.14
CA ILE A 88 1.91 9.01 16.20
C ILE A 88 2.26 10.29 15.44
N TRP A 89 2.67 11.35 16.14
CA TRP A 89 3.02 12.62 15.50
C TRP A 89 4.26 12.50 14.61
N SER A 90 5.27 11.72 15.02
CA SER A 90 6.45 11.45 14.20
C SER A 90 6.08 10.65 12.93
N THR A 91 5.16 9.69 13.05
CA THR A 91 4.65 8.95 11.89
C THR A 91 3.87 9.86 10.95
N LEU A 92 3.01 10.75 11.47
CA LEU A 92 2.26 11.72 10.66
C LEU A 92 3.21 12.68 9.94
N ALA A 93 4.20 13.23 10.65
CA ALA A 93 5.20 14.14 10.07
C ALA A 93 6.02 13.45 8.97
N GLY A 94 6.51 12.22 9.22
CA GLY A 94 7.20 11.42 8.22
C GLY A 94 6.34 11.12 7.00
N SER A 95 5.07 10.76 7.22
CA SER A 95 4.11 10.51 6.14
C SER A 95 3.89 11.74 5.27
N LEU A 96 3.79 12.93 5.90
CA LEU A 96 3.68 14.21 5.19
C LEU A 96 4.95 14.52 4.39
N CYS A 97 6.14 14.30 4.97
CA CYS A 97 7.40 14.53 4.26
C CYS A 97 7.55 13.60 3.05
N PHE A 98 7.25 12.30 3.18
CA PHE A 98 7.26 11.37 2.05
C PHE A 98 6.22 11.74 0.99
N PHE A 99 5.02 12.17 1.40
CA PHE A 99 4.04 12.72 0.49
C PHE A 99 4.58 13.92 -0.29
N LEU A 100 5.24 14.87 0.37
CA LEU A 100 5.79 16.07 -0.27
C LEU A 100 6.91 15.74 -1.24
N ILE A 101 7.76 14.74 -0.95
CA ILE A 101 8.78 14.25 -1.89
C ILE A 101 8.11 13.68 -3.15
N GLY A 102 7.09 12.84 -3.00
CA GLY A 102 6.36 12.28 -4.13
C GLY A 102 5.54 13.34 -4.89
N LEU A 103 4.94 14.31 -4.19
CA LEU A 103 4.24 15.44 -4.82
C LEU A 103 5.21 16.30 -5.65
N ALA A 104 6.43 16.52 -5.14
CA ALA A 104 7.47 17.21 -5.90
C ALA A 104 7.87 16.41 -7.15
N ASP A 105 7.89 15.07 -7.08
CA ASP A 105 8.11 14.23 -8.25
C ASP A 105 6.96 14.34 -9.28
N ASP A 106 5.72 14.28 -8.82
CA ASP A 106 4.52 14.45 -9.67
C ASP A 106 4.50 15.80 -10.41
N LEU A 107 5.03 16.87 -9.78
CA LEU A 107 5.03 18.22 -10.35
C LEU A 107 6.27 18.55 -11.19
N PHE A 108 7.45 18.02 -10.82
CA PHE A 108 8.72 18.42 -11.38
C PHE A 108 9.49 17.29 -12.08
N ALA A 109 8.94 16.07 -12.12
CA ALA A 109 9.57 14.87 -12.72
C ALA A 109 11.03 14.68 -12.24
N LEU A 110 11.22 14.55 -10.94
CA LEU A 110 12.52 14.45 -10.29
C LEU A 110 13.29 13.20 -10.74
N SER A 111 14.59 13.29 -10.81
CA SER A 111 15.43 12.11 -11.02
C SER A 111 15.37 11.17 -9.79
N PRO A 112 15.74 9.87 -9.93
CA PRO A 112 15.63 8.92 -8.81
C PRO A 112 16.49 9.28 -7.59
N TRP A 113 17.65 9.89 -7.78
CA TRP A 113 18.62 10.16 -6.72
C TRP A 113 18.16 11.20 -5.68
N PRO A 114 17.66 12.39 -6.04
CA PRO A 114 17.11 13.35 -5.08
C PRO A 114 15.93 12.78 -4.30
N ARG A 115 15.07 12.00 -4.95
CA ARG A 115 13.94 11.32 -4.29
C ARG A 115 14.43 10.36 -3.22
N LEU A 116 15.38 9.49 -3.59
CA LEU A 116 15.95 8.50 -2.67
C LEU A 116 16.69 9.20 -1.51
N ALA A 117 17.48 10.23 -1.79
CA ALA A 117 18.19 11.00 -0.77
C ALA A 117 17.21 11.65 0.22
N GLY A 118 16.13 12.26 -0.27
CA GLY A 118 15.07 12.82 0.58
C GLY A 118 14.37 11.76 1.43
N GLN A 119 14.02 10.61 0.85
CA GLN A 119 13.43 9.49 1.59
C GLN A 119 14.36 8.98 2.71
N VAL A 120 15.66 8.83 2.42
CA VAL A 120 16.66 8.41 3.43
C VAL A 120 16.78 9.45 4.53
N ALA A 121 16.87 10.74 4.20
CA ALA A 121 16.97 11.81 5.19
C ALA A 121 15.76 11.83 6.14
N VAL A 122 14.54 11.73 5.61
CA VAL A 122 13.32 11.66 6.41
C VAL A 122 13.28 10.39 7.25
N ALA A 123 13.68 9.24 6.72
CA ALA A 123 13.74 7.98 7.47
C ALA A 123 14.71 8.07 8.66
N CYS A 124 15.89 8.70 8.48
CA CYS A 124 16.84 8.97 9.57
C CYS A 124 16.22 9.90 10.64
N ALA A 125 15.54 10.97 10.23
CA ALA A 125 14.89 11.89 11.15
C ALA A 125 13.78 11.20 11.97
N VAL A 126 12.96 10.36 11.34
CA VAL A 126 11.88 9.62 11.99
C VAL A 126 12.44 8.53 12.91
N TRP A 127 13.55 7.88 12.53
CA TRP A 127 14.29 6.96 13.40
C TRP A 127 14.74 7.63 14.70
N SER A 128 15.29 8.83 14.62
CA SER A 128 15.74 9.59 15.79
C SER A 128 14.59 9.98 16.75
N GLN A 129 13.35 10.05 16.22
CA GLN A 129 12.14 10.30 17.02
C GLN A 129 11.55 9.00 17.63
N GLY A 130 12.20 7.86 17.46
CA GLY A 130 11.81 6.59 18.08
C GLY A 130 10.96 5.65 17.21
N VAL A 131 10.63 6.00 15.98
CA VAL A 131 10.03 5.09 15.01
C VAL A 131 11.15 4.25 14.39
N ARG A 132 11.55 3.19 15.09
CA ARG A 132 12.75 2.41 14.75
C ARG A 132 12.60 0.91 15.03
N ILE A 133 13.29 0.10 14.26
CA ILE A 133 13.50 -1.31 14.50
C ILE A 133 14.59 -1.44 15.54
N GLY A 134 14.23 -1.61 16.82
CA GLY A 134 15.19 -1.66 17.92
C GLY A 134 15.67 -3.07 18.27
N ALA A 135 14.96 -4.11 17.88
CA ALA A 135 15.30 -5.49 18.14
C ALA A 135 14.76 -6.40 17.03
N ILE A 136 15.41 -7.53 16.84
CA ILE A 136 14.96 -8.62 15.95
C ILE A 136 14.67 -9.83 16.82
N ASP A 137 13.51 -10.42 16.62
CA ASP A 137 13.12 -11.67 17.21
C ASP A 137 12.90 -12.71 16.11
N LEU A 138 13.75 -13.75 16.14
CA LEU A 138 13.67 -14.86 15.21
C LEU A 138 13.37 -16.12 16.02
N PRO A 139 12.13 -16.64 16.00
CA PRO A 139 11.70 -17.75 16.85
C PRO A 139 12.63 -18.94 16.86
N TRP A 140 13.22 -19.24 15.71
CA TRP A 140 14.12 -20.39 15.53
C TRP A 140 15.49 -20.18 16.13
N PHE A 141 15.91 -18.93 16.36
CA PHE A 141 17.23 -18.59 16.91
C PHE A 141 17.17 -18.02 18.32
N THR A 142 16.02 -17.43 18.71
CA THR A 142 15.84 -16.68 19.94
C THR A 142 14.93 -17.36 20.96
N ALA A 143 14.44 -18.58 20.66
CA ALA A 143 13.49 -19.31 21.52
C ALA A 143 13.95 -19.46 22.99
N SER A 144 15.25 -19.49 23.25
CA SER A 144 15.86 -19.58 24.60
C SER A 144 16.50 -18.27 25.07
N ALA A 145 16.81 -17.32 24.18
CA ALA A 145 17.61 -16.13 24.48
C ALA A 145 16.81 -14.80 24.45
N GLY A 146 15.57 -14.84 23.96
CA GLY A 146 14.75 -13.64 23.77
C GLY A 146 15.18 -12.77 22.58
N PRO A 147 14.54 -11.61 22.36
CA PRO A 147 14.82 -10.70 21.25
C PRO A 147 16.27 -10.18 21.29
N ILE A 148 16.93 -10.15 20.14
CA ILE A 148 18.28 -9.59 20.00
C ILE A 148 18.14 -8.08 19.78
N ALA A 149 18.60 -7.28 20.75
CA ALA A 149 18.67 -5.83 20.62
C ALA A 149 19.68 -5.44 19.54
N LEU A 150 19.29 -4.56 18.65
CA LEU A 150 20.16 -4.04 17.59
C LEU A 150 20.97 -2.84 18.11
N PRO A 151 22.28 -2.80 17.84
CA PRO A 151 23.07 -1.58 17.97
C PRO A 151 22.45 -0.45 17.14
N ASP A 152 22.60 0.81 17.56
CA ASP A 152 21.95 1.95 16.91
C ASP A 152 22.27 2.05 15.40
N THR A 153 23.47 1.72 14.99
CA THR A 153 23.87 1.71 13.56
C THR A 153 23.09 0.67 12.75
N LEU A 154 22.92 -0.54 13.26
CA LEU A 154 22.13 -1.57 12.59
C LEU A 154 20.62 -1.27 12.65
N SER A 155 20.14 -0.73 13.77
CA SER A 155 18.77 -0.24 13.92
C SER A 155 18.46 0.85 12.90
N LEU A 156 19.35 1.83 12.73
CA LEU A 156 19.21 2.88 11.71
C LEU A 156 19.15 2.29 10.30
N LEU A 157 20.13 1.45 9.95
CA LEU A 157 20.19 0.83 8.62
C LEU A 157 18.93 0.00 8.33
N ALA A 158 18.53 -0.86 9.26
CA ALA A 158 17.34 -1.70 9.12
C ALA A 158 16.06 -0.85 8.95
N THR A 159 15.94 0.23 9.74
CA THR A 159 14.78 1.13 9.68
C THR A 159 14.73 1.89 8.36
N VAL A 160 15.85 2.44 7.91
CA VAL A 160 15.93 3.16 6.62
C VAL A 160 15.60 2.23 5.47
N VAL A 161 16.21 1.04 5.41
CA VAL A 161 15.93 0.04 4.37
C VAL A 161 14.46 -0.36 4.37
N TRP A 162 13.87 -0.54 5.54
CA TRP A 162 12.46 -0.89 5.68
C TRP A 162 11.54 0.22 5.21
N LEU A 163 11.69 1.45 5.71
CA LEU A 163 10.83 2.58 5.38
C LEU A 163 10.92 2.93 3.89
N VAL A 164 12.13 3.04 3.36
CA VAL A 164 12.37 3.38 1.95
C VAL A 164 11.98 2.21 1.04
N GLY A 165 12.31 0.98 1.42
CA GLY A 165 12.00 -0.22 0.64
C GLY A 165 10.50 -0.43 0.45
N ILE A 166 9.71 -0.40 1.54
CA ILE A 166 8.25 -0.54 1.45
C ILE A 166 7.63 0.62 0.66
N THR A 167 8.11 1.84 0.86
CA THR A 167 7.61 3.01 0.13
C THR A 167 7.76 2.82 -1.37
N ASN A 168 8.94 2.42 -1.83
CA ASN A 168 9.18 2.20 -3.25
C ASN A 168 8.48 0.95 -3.78
N ALA A 169 8.29 -0.10 -2.95
CA ALA A 169 7.53 -1.28 -3.34
C ALA A 169 6.05 -0.96 -3.59
N ILE A 170 5.42 -0.14 -2.74
CA ILE A 170 4.04 0.32 -2.94
C ILE A 170 3.94 1.26 -4.15
N ASN A 171 4.90 2.14 -4.36
CA ASN A 171 4.95 3.02 -5.52
C ASN A 171 5.05 2.22 -6.84
N TRP A 172 5.89 1.20 -6.91
CA TRP A 172 6.00 0.35 -8.12
C TRP A 172 4.77 -0.54 -8.33
N LEU A 173 4.00 -0.80 -7.28
CA LEU A 173 2.73 -1.52 -7.37
C LEU A 173 1.60 -0.65 -7.96
N ASP A 174 1.72 0.70 -7.92
CA ASP A 174 0.71 1.64 -8.42
C ASP A 174 0.69 1.73 -9.95
N GLY A 175 0.57 0.58 -10.60
CA GLY A 175 0.52 0.44 -12.06
C GLY A 175 -0.88 0.17 -12.64
N LEU A 176 -1.89 -0.09 -11.80
CA LEU A 176 -3.26 -0.36 -12.22
C LEU A 176 -4.26 0.35 -11.31
N ASP A 177 -5.41 0.78 -11.90
CA ASP A 177 -6.52 1.40 -11.16
C ASP A 177 -6.92 0.60 -9.93
N GLY A 178 -6.85 1.22 -8.77
CA GLY A 178 -7.21 0.65 -7.48
C GLY A 178 -6.17 -0.29 -6.87
N LEU A 179 -5.13 -0.71 -7.60
CA LEU A 179 -4.23 -1.77 -7.14
C LEU A 179 -3.48 -1.40 -5.86
N ALA A 180 -2.71 -0.32 -5.87
CA ALA A 180 -1.91 0.09 -4.71
C ALA A 180 -2.79 0.50 -3.52
N ALA A 181 -3.85 1.27 -3.75
CA ALA A 181 -4.77 1.68 -2.69
C ALA A 181 -5.48 0.48 -2.04
N GLY A 182 -5.87 -0.53 -2.83
CA GLY A 182 -6.54 -1.70 -2.29
C GLY A 182 -5.61 -2.63 -1.54
N VAL A 183 -4.41 -2.91 -2.07
CA VAL A 183 -3.38 -3.69 -1.37
C VAL A 183 -2.99 -3.02 -0.07
N ALA A 184 -2.74 -1.69 -0.09
CA ALA A 184 -2.44 -0.92 1.10
C ALA A 184 -3.60 -0.92 2.11
N GLY A 185 -4.85 -0.81 1.64
CA GLY A 185 -6.04 -0.88 2.48
C GLY A 185 -6.20 -2.24 3.17
N ILE A 186 -6.01 -3.34 2.44
CA ILE A 186 -6.05 -4.70 2.99
C ILE A 186 -4.91 -4.90 3.99
N ALA A 187 -3.70 -4.45 3.65
CA ALA A 187 -2.56 -4.50 4.56
C ALA A 187 -2.80 -3.70 5.85
N ALA A 188 -3.38 -2.50 5.72
CA ALA A 188 -3.74 -1.67 6.87
C ALA A 188 -4.78 -2.36 7.78
N VAL A 189 -5.82 -2.99 7.23
CA VAL A 189 -6.79 -3.79 8.00
C VAL A 189 -6.11 -4.96 8.71
N GLY A 190 -5.19 -5.66 8.03
CA GLY A 190 -4.38 -6.70 8.65
C GLY A 190 -3.55 -6.18 9.83
N LEU A 191 -2.92 -5.01 9.66
CA LEU A 191 -2.16 -4.33 10.71
C LEU A 191 -3.05 -3.87 11.88
N VAL A 192 -4.30 -3.40 11.64
CA VAL A 192 -5.28 -3.13 12.71
C VAL A 192 -5.49 -4.36 13.55
N SER A 193 -5.81 -5.49 12.91
CA SER A 193 -6.13 -6.75 13.60
C SER A 193 -4.94 -7.26 14.41
N VAL A 194 -3.74 -7.27 13.81
CA VAL A 194 -2.50 -7.66 14.48
C VAL A 194 -2.16 -6.72 15.64
N SER A 195 -2.30 -5.40 15.43
CA SER A 195 -1.97 -4.41 16.46
C SER A 195 -2.84 -4.56 17.70
N PHE A 196 -4.15 -4.78 17.53
CA PHE A 196 -5.04 -5.02 18.68
C PHE A 196 -4.80 -6.38 19.34
N SER A 197 -4.51 -7.43 18.58
CA SER A 197 -4.12 -8.73 19.14
C SER A 197 -2.86 -8.66 20.02
N LEU A 198 -1.95 -7.73 19.67
CA LEU A 198 -0.70 -7.48 20.41
C LEU A 198 -0.81 -6.29 21.40
N HIS A 199 -1.99 -5.79 21.68
CA HIS A 199 -2.26 -4.64 22.55
C HIS A 199 -1.50 -3.36 22.13
N GLN A 200 -1.24 -3.17 20.84
CA GLN A 200 -0.52 -2.01 20.28
C GLN A 200 -1.51 -0.96 19.76
N VAL A 201 -2.15 -0.26 20.71
CA VAL A 201 -3.28 0.66 20.42
C VAL A 201 -2.90 1.79 19.47
N ALA A 202 -1.71 2.39 19.62
CA ALA A 202 -1.25 3.48 18.75
C ALA A 202 -1.11 3.06 17.28
N ALA A 203 -0.51 1.90 17.03
CA ALA A 203 -0.44 1.34 15.68
C ALA A 203 -1.81 1.00 15.11
N GLY A 204 -2.72 0.49 15.96
CA GLY A 204 -4.12 0.23 15.58
C GLY A 204 -4.84 1.49 15.11
N PHE A 205 -4.66 2.63 15.77
CA PHE A 205 -5.26 3.92 15.36
C PHE A 205 -4.72 4.41 14.02
N LEU A 206 -3.40 4.40 13.86
CA LEU A 206 -2.74 4.79 12.62
C LEU A 206 -3.17 3.88 11.44
N ALA A 207 -3.17 2.57 11.66
CA ALA A 207 -3.60 1.59 10.65
C ALA A 207 -5.08 1.77 10.28
N ALA A 208 -5.96 2.04 11.24
CA ALA A 208 -7.38 2.27 11.00
C ALA A 208 -7.63 3.54 10.17
N ALA A 209 -6.96 4.64 10.51
CA ALA A 209 -7.03 5.88 9.72
C ALA A 209 -6.53 5.65 8.29
N LEU A 210 -5.42 4.92 8.10
CA LEU A 210 -4.88 4.58 6.78
C LEU A 210 -5.85 3.71 5.97
N ALA A 211 -6.43 2.67 6.58
CA ALA A 211 -7.44 1.83 5.95
C ALA A 211 -8.67 2.65 5.51
N GLY A 212 -9.09 3.61 6.34
CA GLY A 212 -10.15 4.55 6.01
C GLY A 212 -9.82 5.41 4.79
N CYS A 213 -8.61 5.99 4.73
CA CYS A 213 -8.14 6.74 3.56
C CYS A 213 -8.19 5.90 2.29
N CYS A 214 -7.69 4.66 2.35
CA CYS A 214 -7.71 3.74 1.21
C CYS A 214 -9.15 3.44 0.76
N ALA A 215 -10.06 3.16 1.69
CA ALA A 215 -11.47 2.89 1.40
C ALA A 215 -12.16 4.10 0.74
N GLY A 216 -11.93 5.31 1.28
CA GLY A 216 -12.46 6.54 0.71
C GLY A 216 -11.92 6.85 -0.68
N PHE A 217 -10.62 6.62 -0.89
CA PHE A 217 -9.97 6.85 -2.18
C PHE A 217 -10.40 5.83 -3.24
N LEU A 218 -10.50 4.55 -2.90
CA LEU A 218 -10.92 3.47 -3.80
C LEU A 218 -12.29 3.71 -4.45
N ARG A 219 -13.19 4.42 -3.78
CA ARG A 219 -14.49 4.82 -4.38
C ARG A 219 -14.32 5.59 -5.70
N HIS A 220 -13.19 6.29 -5.87
CA HIS A 220 -12.91 7.13 -7.04
C HIS A 220 -11.78 6.57 -7.92
N ASN A 221 -10.94 5.68 -7.36
CA ASN A 221 -9.77 5.13 -8.05
C ASN A 221 -9.96 3.68 -8.52
N PHE A 222 -11.00 2.94 -8.03
CA PHE A 222 -11.27 1.60 -8.56
C PHE A 222 -11.67 1.67 -10.03
N ASN A 223 -11.24 0.67 -10.81
CA ASN A 223 -11.39 0.64 -12.27
C ASN A 223 -12.87 0.73 -12.77
N PRO A 224 -13.23 1.69 -13.65
CA PRO A 224 -12.35 2.70 -14.25
C PRO A 224 -12.08 3.87 -13.30
N ALA A 225 -10.81 4.22 -13.11
CA ALA A 225 -10.41 5.30 -12.23
C ALA A 225 -10.86 6.67 -12.74
N ARG A 226 -11.16 7.57 -11.79
CA ARG A 226 -11.49 8.97 -12.06
C ARG A 226 -10.38 9.94 -11.65
N ILE A 227 -9.43 9.45 -10.86
CA ILE A 227 -8.27 10.17 -10.36
C ILE A 227 -7.18 9.16 -10.00
N PHE A 228 -5.92 9.52 -10.19
CA PHE A 228 -4.77 8.76 -9.72
C PHE A 228 -4.22 9.35 -8.43
N MET A 229 -3.57 8.51 -7.59
CA MET A 229 -3.00 8.98 -6.33
C MET A 229 -1.72 9.79 -6.53
N GLY A 230 -0.97 9.52 -7.60
CA GLY A 230 0.34 10.06 -7.88
C GLY A 230 1.45 9.47 -7.01
N ASP A 231 2.69 9.88 -7.27
CA ASP A 231 3.84 9.47 -6.47
C ASP A 231 3.74 10.01 -5.04
N GLY A 232 3.13 11.18 -4.84
CA GLY A 232 2.79 11.70 -3.53
C GLY A 232 1.91 10.75 -2.73
N GLY A 233 0.84 10.24 -3.33
CA GLY A 233 -0.08 9.32 -2.67
C GLY A 233 0.54 7.95 -2.38
N SER A 234 1.28 7.39 -3.32
CA SER A 234 1.91 6.07 -3.14
C SER A 234 3.06 6.10 -2.11
N TYR A 235 3.85 7.20 -2.05
CA TYR A 235 4.88 7.38 -1.03
C TYR A 235 4.26 7.56 0.36
N PHE A 236 3.16 8.33 0.45
CA PHE A 236 2.39 8.46 1.69
C PHE A 236 1.92 7.09 2.18
N LEU A 237 1.30 6.28 1.32
CA LEU A 237 0.80 4.94 1.68
C LEU A 237 1.92 4.02 2.11
N GLY A 238 2.98 3.92 1.32
CA GLY A 238 4.09 3.02 1.57
C GLY A 238 4.83 3.34 2.86
N PHE A 239 5.18 4.63 3.08
CA PHE A 239 5.82 5.07 4.31
C PHE A 239 4.92 4.83 5.53
N THR A 240 3.63 5.20 5.45
CA THR A 240 2.72 5.05 6.59
C THR A 240 2.55 3.59 6.96
N LEU A 241 2.38 2.68 5.99
CA LEU A 241 2.34 1.23 6.25
C LEU A 241 3.62 0.73 6.92
N ALA A 242 4.78 1.12 6.39
CA ALA A 242 6.07 0.73 6.95
C ALA A 242 6.27 1.27 8.38
N ALA A 243 5.93 2.54 8.63
CA ALA A 243 6.06 3.15 9.95
C ALA A 243 5.10 2.52 10.97
N VAL A 244 3.82 2.31 10.61
CA VAL A 244 2.83 1.64 11.46
C VAL A 244 3.30 0.24 11.85
N SER A 245 3.89 -0.48 10.93
CA SER A 245 4.42 -1.82 11.18
C SER A 245 5.58 -1.86 12.18
N ILE A 246 6.33 -0.76 12.30
CA ILE A 246 7.42 -0.60 13.29
C ILE A 246 6.87 -0.11 14.64
N VAL A 247 5.92 0.83 14.63
CA VAL A 247 5.33 1.41 15.86
C VAL A 247 4.54 0.38 16.65
N GLY A 248 3.93 -0.62 15.97
CA GLY A 248 3.12 -1.66 16.57
C GLY A 248 3.93 -2.59 17.47
N PRO A 249 4.82 -3.40 16.91
CA PRO A 249 5.44 -4.52 17.61
C PRO A 249 6.63 -4.18 18.50
N ALA A 250 7.21 -2.99 18.42
CA ALA A 250 8.56 -2.69 18.90
C ALA A 250 8.82 -2.73 20.41
N LYS A 251 7.83 -2.97 21.28
CA LYS A 251 8.03 -3.01 22.76
C LYS A 251 7.28 -4.10 23.51
N GLY A 252 6.76 -5.09 22.86
CA GLY A 252 6.13 -6.26 23.50
C GLY A 252 6.95 -7.51 23.26
N LEU A 253 7.40 -8.13 24.28
CA LEU A 253 8.19 -9.35 24.43
C LEU A 253 7.68 -10.61 23.70
N THR A 254 7.23 -10.52 22.47
CA THR A 254 6.81 -11.70 21.71
C THR A 254 7.45 -11.73 20.34
N THR A 255 8.09 -12.80 20.10
CA THR A 255 8.76 -13.50 19.00
C THR A 255 8.35 -13.16 17.56
N VAL A 256 7.42 -12.23 17.29
CA VAL A 256 6.70 -12.20 16.00
C VAL A 256 6.74 -10.83 15.30
N SER A 257 7.45 -9.85 15.86
CA SER A 257 7.15 -8.45 15.52
C SER A 257 7.50 -7.98 14.10
N LEU A 258 8.56 -8.46 13.47
CA LEU A 258 8.88 -8.12 12.07
C LEU A 258 8.32 -9.14 11.06
N LEU A 259 8.12 -10.39 11.47
CA LEU A 259 7.58 -11.42 10.59
C LEU A 259 6.15 -11.10 10.16
N LEU A 260 5.34 -10.51 11.05
CA LEU A 260 3.94 -10.18 10.74
C LEU A 260 3.81 -9.10 9.65
N PRO A 261 4.46 -7.93 9.77
CA PRO A 261 4.50 -6.97 8.69
C PRO A 261 5.14 -7.52 7.41
N LEU A 262 6.20 -8.33 7.52
CA LEU A 262 6.81 -8.99 6.37
C LEU A 262 5.82 -9.89 5.64
N LEU A 263 4.98 -10.66 6.35
CA LEU A 263 3.95 -11.47 5.74
C LEU A 263 2.88 -10.61 5.06
N ILE A 264 2.37 -9.59 5.77
CA ILE A 264 1.32 -8.70 5.23
C ILE A 264 1.81 -7.95 3.99
N LEU A 265 3.06 -7.49 4.00
CA LEU A 265 3.68 -6.70 2.93
C LEU A 265 4.54 -7.55 1.98
N SER A 266 4.49 -8.88 2.11
CA SER A 266 5.34 -9.78 1.32
C SER A 266 5.08 -9.69 -0.18
N LEU A 267 3.83 -9.45 -0.59
CA LEU A 267 3.49 -9.36 -2.02
C LEU A 267 4.18 -8.19 -2.71
N PRO A 268 4.05 -6.91 -2.27
CA PRO A 268 4.78 -5.80 -2.88
C PRO A 268 6.30 -5.95 -2.77
N LEU A 269 6.81 -6.49 -1.66
CA LEU A 269 8.24 -6.75 -1.49
C LEU A 269 8.76 -7.81 -2.46
N ALA A 270 8.05 -8.91 -2.61
CA ALA A 270 8.42 -10.01 -3.52
C ALA A 270 8.38 -9.55 -4.98
N ASP A 271 7.37 -8.77 -5.37
CA ASP A 271 7.26 -8.22 -6.72
C ASP A 271 8.42 -7.28 -7.04
N MET A 272 8.71 -6.32 -6.15
CA MET A 272 9.84 -5.40 -6.29
C MET A 272 11.17 -6.17 -6.34
N SER A 273 11.40 -7.10 -5.42
CA SER A 273 12.65 -7.87 -5.34
C SER A 273 12.87 -8.73 -6.58
N ALA A 274 11.82 -9.38 -7.10
CA ALA A 274 11.89 -10.18 -8.31
C ALA A 274 12.27 -9.33 -9.54
N VAL A 275 11.72 -8.12 -9.65
CA VAL A 275 12.03 -7.19 -10.73
C VAL A 275 13.47 -6.68 -10.63
N ILE A 276 13.92 -6.24 -9.44
CA ILE A 276 15.30 -5.81 -9.19
C ILE A 276 16.29 -6.93 -9.53
N MET A 277 16.03 -8.16 -9.04
CA MET A 277 16.92 -9.30 -9.31
C MET A 277 16.98 -9.62 -10.82
N GLY A 278 15.85 -9.54 -11.51
CA GLY A 278 15.82 -9.71 -12.97
C GLY A 278 16.64 -8.67 -13.71
N ARG A 279 16.56 -7.38 -13.32
CA ARG A 279 17.36 -6.28 -13.91
C ARG A 279 18.84 -6.47 -13.66
N LEU A 280 19.24 -6.77 -12.43
CA LEU A 280 20.64 -6.99 -12.04
C LEU A 280 21.25 -8.17 -12.81
N ARG A 281 20.53 -9.28 -13.00
CA ARG A 281 20.99 -10.42 -13.80
C ARG A 281 21.25 -10.07 -15.27
N GLU A 282 20.59 -9.04 -15.79
CA GLU A 282 20.79 -8.53 -17.14
C GLU A 282 21.80 -7.37 -17.21
N GLY A 283 22.48 -7.07 -16.10
CA GLY A 283 23.42 -5.94 -16.03
C GLY A 283 22.76 -4.56 -16.13
N ARG A 284 21.44 -4.46 -15.85
CA ARG A 284 20.69 -3.21 -15.94
C ARG A 284 20.55 -2.58 -14.54
N SER A 285 20.38 -1.24 -14.53
CA SER A 285 20.10 -0.50 -13.31
C SER A 285 18.78 -0.97 -12.65
N PRO A 286 18.71 -1.07 -11.29
CA PRO A 286 17.48 -1.32 -10.57
C PRO A 286 16.33 -0.35 -10.92
N PHE A 287 16.65 0.86 -11.32
CA PHE A 287 15.69 1.93 -11.68
C PHE A 287 15.27 1.91 -13.16
N TYR A 288 15.71 0.93 -13.93
CA TYR A 288 15.33 0.84 -15.35
C TYR A 288 13.84 0.52 -15.48
N PRO A 289 13.06 1.30 -16.27
CA PRO A 289 11.64 1.01 -16.49
C PRO A 289 11.46 -0.33 -17.20
N ASP A 290 10.58 -1.20 -16.67
CA ASP A 290 10.23 -2.43 -17.35
C ASP A 290 8.76 -2.84 -17.08
N ARG A 291 8.30 -3.90 -17.75
CA ARG A 291 6.93 -4.44 -17.64
C ARG A 291 6.90 -5.83 -17.02
N ARG A 292 7.78 -6.13 -16.04
CA ARG A 292 7.93 -7.48 -15.43
C ARG A 292 7.15 -7.63 -14.13
N HIS A 293 6.54 -6.57 -13.61
CA HIS A 293 5.73 -6.62 -12.40
C HIS A 293 4.60 -7.64 -12.50
N LEU A 294 4.18 -8.19 -11.36
CA LEU A 294 3.17 -9.23 -11.25
C LEU A 294 1.89 -8.88 -12.02
N HIS A 295 1.40 -7.65 -11.87
CA HIS A 295 0.20 -7.18 -12.55
C HIS A 295 0.35 -7.20 -14.09
N HIS A 296 1.50 -6.83 -14.63
CA HIS A 296 1.77 -6.93 -16.07
C HIS A 296 1.84 -8.38 -16.56
N ARG A 297 2.35 -9.30 -15.72
CA ARG A 297 2.39 -10.73 -16.04
C ARG A 297 0.99 -11.34 -16.10
N LEU A 298 0.11 -10.96 -15.16
CA LEU A 298 -1.29 -11.41 -15.15
C LEU A 298 -2.07 -10.86 -16.35
N LEU A 299 -1.90 -9.58 -16.69
CA LEU A 299 -2.50 -9.00 -17.91
C LEU A 299 -2.05 -9.72 -19.17
N ARG A 300 -0.74 -10.02 -19.32
CA ARG A 300 -0.22 -10.81 -20.46
C ARG A 300 -0.71 -12.26 -20.47
N ALA A 301 -1.05 -12.81 -19.33
CA ALA A 301 -1.69 -14.13 -19.25
C ALA A 301 -3.16 -14.12 -19.74
N GLY A 302 -3.73 -12.92 -20.00
CA GLY A 302 -5.08 -12.73 -20.54
C GLY A 302 -6.13 -12.36 -19.49
N PHE A 303 -5.73 -12.06 -18.25
CA PHE A 303 -6.69 -11.57 -17.26
C PHE A 303 -7.07 -10.12 -17.54
N SER A 304 -8.36 -9.78 -17.37
CA SER A 304 -8.80 -8.38 -17.45
C SER A 304 -8.24 -7.56 -16.27
N HIS A 305 -8.20 -6.22 -16.42
CA HIS A 305 -7.73 -5.29 -15.40
C HIS A 305 -8.35 -5.57 -14.02
N ARG A 306 -9.70 -5.62 -13.94
CA ARG A 306 -10.43 -5.88 -12.69
C ARG A 306 -10.08 -7.24 -12.08
N ARG A 307 -9.99 -8.30 -12.90
CA ARG A 307 -9.65 -9.65 -12.41
C ARG A 307 -8.23 -9.70 -11.86
N THR A 308 -7.28 -9.04 -12.53
CA THR A 308 -5.91 -8.93 -12.06
C THR A 308 -5.85 -8.28 -10.67
N VAL A 309 -6.53 -7.16 -10.49
CA VAL A 309 -6.58 -6.44 -9.22
C VAL A 309 -7.24 -7.29 -8.12
N LEU A 310 -8.39 -7.92 -8.41
CA LEU A 310 -9.10 -8.77 -7.44
C LEU A 310 -8.29 -10.00 -7.04
N LEU A 311 -7.57 -10.65 -7.95
CA LEU A 311 -6.68 -11.78 -7.64
C LEU A 311 -5.56 -11.35 -6.68
N ILE A 312 -4.96 -10.20 -6.92
CA ILE A 312 -3.91 -9.64 -6.05
C ILE A 312 -4.49 -9.28 -4.67
N TYR A 313 -5.71 -8.70 -4.60
CA TYR A 313 -6.39 -8.39 -3.33
C TYR A 313 -6.64 -9.65 -2.50
N VAL A 314 -7.19 -10.68 -3.11
CA VAL A 314 -7.50 -11.93 -2.40
C VAL A 314 -6.23 -12.62 -1.91
N PHE A 315 -5.14 -12.56 -2.70
CA PHE A 315 -3.86 -13.09 -2.26
C PHE A 315 -3.26 -12.27 -1.11
N THR A 316 -3.34 -10.94 -1.16
CA THR A 316 -2.93 -10.06 -0.05
C THR A 316 -3.76 -10.33 1.21
N GLN A 317 -5.07 -10.52 1.07
CA GLN A 317 -5.95 -10.88 2.19
C GLN A 317 -5.57 -12.23 2.81
N TRP A 318 -5.19 -13.21 1.98
CA TRP A 318 -4.73 -14.50 2.47
C TRP A 318 -3.43 -14.39 3.27
N LEU A 319 -2.48 -13.57 2.81
CA LEU A 319 -1.23 -13.28 3.54
C LEU A 319 -1.51 -12.57 4.88
N ALA A 320 -2.45 -11.63 4.91
CA ALA A 320 -2.88 -10.97 6.14
C ALA A 320 -3.53 -11.97 7.12
N ALA A 321 -4.36 -12.90 6.63
CA ALA A 321 -4.95 -13.95 7.46
C ALA A 321 -3.89 -14.92 8.00
N LEU A 322 -2.85 -15.24 7.22
CA LEU A 322 -1.72 -16.03 7.67
C LEU A 322 -0.94 -15.32 8.78
N ALA A 323 -0.76 -13.99 8.67
CA ALA A 323 -0.15 -13.20 9.73
C ALA A 323 -0.94 -13.27 11.04
N LEU A 324 -2.29 -13.29 10.98
CA LEU A 324 -3.14 -13.48 12.17
C LEU A 324 -2.96 -14.85 12.83
N VAL A 325 -2.68 -15.90 12.05
CA VAL A 325 -2.34 -17.22 12.60
C VAL A 325 -1.03 -17.15 13.38
N VAL A 326 -0.02 -16.51 12.81
CA VAL A 326 1.29 -16.35 13.44
C VAL A 326 1.19 -15.45 14.70
N ALA A 327 0.33 -14.42 14.67
CA ALA A 327 0.05 -13.55 15.81
C ALA A 327 -0.75 -14.21 16.95
N ASN A 328 -1.16 -15.47 16.81
CA ASN A 328 -2.06 -16.13 17.74
C ASN A 328 -3.39 -15.38 17.99
N ALA A 329 -3.87 -14.61 16.99
CA ALA A 329 -5.12 -13.87 17.08
C ALA A 329 -6.33 -14.78 17.33
N GLU A 330 -7.36 -14.25 17.96
CA GLU A 330 -8.62 -14.96 18.14
C GLU A 330 -9.23 -15.37 16.80
N MET A 331 -9.85 -16.54 16.74
CA MET A 331 -10.48 -17.12 15.55
C MET A 331 -9.54 -17.21 14.31
N ARG A 332 -8.22 -17.20 14.50
CA ARG A 332 -7.19 -17.19 13.45
C ARG A 332 -7.37 -18.25 12.37
N PHE A 333 -7.71 -19.47 12.76
CA PHE A 333 -7.91 -20.56 11.80
C PHE A 333 -9.20 -20.39 10.98
N LEU A 334 -10.24 -19.78 11.55
CA LEU A 334 -11.45 -19.44 10.81
C LEU A 334 -11.14 -18.38 9.74
N TRP A 335 -10.41 -17.33 10.09
CA TRP A 335 -10.00 -16.29 9.13
C TRP A 335 -9.14 -16.85 8.03
N LEU A 336 -8.19 -17.74 8.35
CA LEU A 336 -7.35 -18.38 7.32
C LEU A 336 -8.18 -19.32 6.44
N ALA A 337 -9.10 -20.10 7.00
CA ALA A 337 -9.98 -20.99 6.24
C ALA A 337 -10.87 -20.21 5.26
N LEU A 338 -11.50 -19.13 5.74
CA LEU A 338 -12.31 -18.24 4.90
C LEU A 338 -11.48 -17.59 3.79
N ALA A 339 -10.31 -17.04 4.12
CA ALA A 339 -9.41 -16.43 3.13
C ALA A 339 -8.93 -17.46 2.09
N THR A 340 -8.63 -18.69 2.51
CA THR A 340 -8.25 -19.80 1.61
C THR A 340 -9.41 -20.19 0.69
N ALA A 341 -10.62 -20.33 1.23
CA ALA A 341 -11.81 -20.64 0.43
C ALA A 341 -12.08 -19.56 -0.63
N ILE A 342 -12.00 -18.27 -0.24
CA ILE A 342 -12.15 -17.15 -1.16
C ILE A 342 -11.06 -17.15 -2.23
N LEU A 343 -9.80 -17.40 -1.86
CA LEU A 343 -8.68 -17.47 -2.80
C LEU A 343 -8.88 -18.58 -3.83
N VAL A 344 -9.20 -19.80 -3.37
CA VAL A 344 -9.45 -20.94 -4.25
C VAL A 344 -10.64 -20.67 -5.18
N ALA A 345 -11.77 -20.19 -4.65
CA ALA A 345 -12.94 -19.84 -5.43
C ALA A 345 -12.61 -18.79 -6.52
N THR A 346 -11.90 -17.72 -6.14
CA THR A 346 -11.53 -16.64 -7.07
C THR A 346 -10.61 -17.16 -8.17
N VAL A 347 -9.62 -17.98 -7.85
CA VAL A 347 -8.70 -18.58 -8.83
C VAL A 347 -9.46 -19.51 -9.78
N VAL A 348 -10.34 -20.38 -9.25
CA VAL A 348 -11.13 -21.31 -10.07
C VAL A 348 -12.07 -20.56 -11.02
N ILE A 349 -12.82 -19.58 -10.50
CA ILE A 349 -13.74 -18.77 -11.31
C ILE A 349 -12.96 -18.02 -12.40
N SER A 350 -11.86 -17.36 -12.04
CA SER A 350 -11.03 -16.62 -12.98
C SER A 350 -10.46 -17.52 -14.10
N ARG A 351 -9.99 -18.73 -13.77
CA ARG A 351 -9.49 -19.70 -14.74
C ARG A 351 -10.60 -20.18 -15.68
N ARG A 352 -11.78 -20.55 -15.15
CA ARG A 352 -12.93 -20.99 -15.96
C ARG A 352 -13.36 -19.90 -16.94
N GLN A 353 -13.46 -18.66 -16.50
CA GLN A 353 -13.82 -17.54 -17.37
C GLN A 353 -12.78 -17.30 -18.47
N LEU A 354 -11.48 -17.38 -18.14
CA LEU A 354 -10.40 -17.24 -19.13
C LEU A 354 -10.44 -18.37 -20.18
N GLN A 355 -10.73 -19.60 -19.77
CA GLN A 355 -10.91 -20.72 -20.68
C GLN A 355 -12.13 -20.54 -21.59
N HIS A 356 -13.24 -20.08 -21.05
CA HIS A 356 -14.45 -19.79 -21.81
C HIS A 356 -14.22 -18.68 -22.85
N GLU A 357 -13.59 -17.58 -22.48
CA GLU A 357 -13.23 -16.49 -23.41
C GLU A 357 -12.31 -16.99 -24.55
N ARG A 358 -11.32 -17.80 -24.24
CA ARG A 358 -10.42 -18.43 -25.25
C ARG A 358 -11.18 -19.39 -26.18
N ALA A 359 -12.13 -20.17 -25.66
CA ALA A 359 -12.97 -21.03 -26.45
C ALA A 359 -13.85 -20.25 -27.44
N LEU A 360 -14.47 -19.16 -27.01
CA LEU A 360 -15.27 -18.28 -27.87
C LEU A 360 -14.45 -17.62 -28.99
N LEU A 361 -13.22 -17.21 -28.71
CA LEU A 361 -12.32 -16.66 -29.73
C LEU A 361 -11.92 -17.70 -30.77
N ASN A 362 -11.74 -18.95 -30.37
CA ASN A 362 -11.42 -20.03 -31.28
C ASN A 362 -12.61 -20.51 -32.14
N THR A 363 -13.84 -20.32 -31.69
CA THR A 363 -15.05 -20.68 -32.44
C THR A 363 -15.52 -19.61 -33.43
N ASN A 364 -15.04 -18.36 -33.33
CA ASN A 364 -15.34 -17.26 -34.24
C ASN A 364 -14.07 -16.75 -34.96
N PRO A 365 -13.56 -17.47 -35.98
CA PRO A 365 -12.33 -17.05 -36.67
C PRO A 365 -12.48 -15.78 -37.52
N CYS A 366 -13.70 -15.20 -37.64
CA CYS A 366 -13.97 -13.98 -38.43
C CYS A 366 -13.69 -12.68 -37.72
N SER A 367 -13.20 -12.69 -36.47
CA SER A 367 -12.79 -11.48 -35.73
C SER A 367 -11.25 -11.31 -35.67
N THR A 368 -10.55 -11.66 -36.73
CA THR A 368 -9.16 -11.22 -36.90
C THR A 368 -9.15 -9.70 -36.98
N PRO A 369 -8.25 -9.02 -36.26
CA PRO A 369 -8.03 -7.58 -36.48
C PRO A 369 -7.75 -7.38 -37.96
N VAL A 370 -8.47 -6.47 -38.59
CA VAL A 370 -8.21 -6.07 -39.98
C VAL A 370 -6.74 -5.67 -40.06
N ASP A 371 -5.97 -6.37 -40.86
CA ASP A 371 -4.57 -6.09 -41.10
C ASP A 371 -4.46 -4.63 -41.60
N PRO A 372 -3.78 -3.73 -40.90
CA PRO A 372 -3.60 -2.36 -41.37
C PRO A 372 -2.93 -2.26 -42.75
N ALA A 373 -2.24 -3.30 -43.19
CA ALA A 373 -1.66 -3.38 -44.52
C ALA A 373 -2.67 -3.59 -45.67
N ALA A 374 -3.94 -3.91 -45.37
CA ALA A 374 -5.00 -4.10 -46.35
C ALA A 374 -5.75 -2.81 -46.73
N LEU A 375 -5.50 -1.69 -46.02
CA LEU A 375 -5.98 -0.35 -46.41
C LEU A 375 -4.97 0.25 -47.38
N GLY A 376 -5.20 -0.01 -48.67
CA GLY A 376 -4.36 0.40 -49.77
C GLY A 376 -3.90 1.85 -49.68
N GLU A 377 -2.63 2.08 -49.99
CA GLU A 377 -2.05 3.38 -50.30
C GLU A 377 -2.91 4.07 -51.39
N PRO A 378 -3.26 5.36 -51.23
CA PRO A 378 -3.82 6.12 -52.35
C PRO A 378 -2.72 6.29 -53.40
N ARG A 379 -2.93 5.68 -54.54
CA ARG A 379 -2.17 6.02 -55.76
C ARG A 379 -2.54 7.44 -56.15
N GLY A 380 -1.58 8.33 -56.21
CA GLY A 380 -1.72 9.68 -56.76
C GLY A 380 -0.71 10.63 -56.15
#